data_0a6a1aa79d7cd3d77766eca5c58aae35
#
_entry.id   0a6a1aa79d7cd3d77766eca5c58aae35
#
_cell.length_a   1.000
_cell.length_b   1.000
_cell.length_c   1.000
_cell.angle_alpha   90.00
_cell.angle_beta   90.00
_cell.angle_gamma   90.00
#
_symmetry.space_group_name_H-M   'P 1'
#
loop_
_entity.id
_entity.type
_entity.pdbx_description
1 polymer ?
#
loop_
_entity_poly.entity_id
_entity_poly.type
_entity_poly.pdbx_seq_one_letter_code
_entity_poly.pdbx_strand_id
1 'polypeptide(L)'
;MTDLTKLGVAAIRSGVADGEFTAVEVAEAFNANVAAAKVLNAFIVETPEKAVAAAKAVDAHRAAGKPLGKMAGVPIGMKDLFATKGVQTTAASHILEGFTPEYESSVSQKLWDAGAGMLGKLNLD
;
A
#
# COMPACT_ATOMS: atom_id res chain seq x y z
N MET A 1 21.34 4.10 10.52
CA MET A 1 20.09 4.34 9.76
C MET A 1 19.11 3.19 9.97
N THR A 2 17.87 3.49 10.35
CA THR A 2 16.87 2.46 10.60
C THR A 2 16.37 1.86 9.28
N ASP A 3 16.34 0.54 9.20
CA ASP A 3 15.72 -0.14 8.06
C ASP A 3 14.20 -0.12 8.25
N LEU A 4 13.54 0.77 7.51
CA LEU A 4 12.09 1.00 7.61
C LEU A 4 11.28 -0.26 7.29
N THR A 5 11.82 -1.14 6.47
CA THR A 5 11.11 -2.37 6.04
C THR A 5 11.05 -3.44 7.13
N LYS A 6 11.77 -3.27 8.21
CA LYS A 6 11.75 -4.17 9.39
C LYS A 6 10.82 -3.69 10.49
N LEU A 7 10.23 -2.51 10.33
CA LEU A 7 9.29 -1.98 11.32
C LEU A 7 7.91 -2.62 11.18
N GLY A 8 7.26 -2.83 12.31
CA GLY A 8 5.86 -3.25 12.34
C GLY A 8 4.90 -2.09 12.08
N VAL A 9 3.62 -2.41 11.88
CA VAL A 9 2.57 -1.44 11.57
C VAL A 9 2.53 -0.29 12.58
N ALA A 10 2.55 -0.61 13.87
CA ALA A 10 2.49 0.40 14.92
C ALA A 10 3.68 1.36 14.90
N ALA A 11 4.89 0.83 14.69
CA ALA A 11 6.11 1.62 14.63
C ALA A 11 6.13 2.54 13.40
N ILE A 12 5.70 2.06 12.24
CA ILE A 12 5.56 2.87 11.04
C ILE A 12 4.56 4.00 11.27
N ARG A 13 3.38 3.65 11.78
CA ARG A 13 2.32 4.63 12.04
C ARG A 13 2.77 5.74 13.00
N SER A 14 3.42 5.36 14.10
CA SER A 14 3.94 6.31 15.08
C SER A 14 5.05 7.16 14.51
N GLY A 15 6.05 6.54 13.87
CA GLY A 15 7.17 7.28 13.28
C GLY A 15 6.75 8.31 12.24
N VAL A 16 5.76 7.99 11.41
CA VAL A 16 5.18 8.96 10.47
C VAL A 16 4.46 10.08 11.21
N ALA A 17 3.67 9.77 12.22
CA ALA A 17 2.95 10.77 12.99
C ALA A 17 3.90 11.72 13.71
N ASP A 18 4.96 11.18 14.31
CA ASP A 18 5.92 11.93 15.09
C ASP A 18 6.97 12.66 14.21
N GLY A 19 7.00 12.35 12.92
CA GLY A 19 7.92 12.97 11.97
C GLY A 19 9.34 12.44 12.04
N GLU A 20 9.52 11.23 12.56
CA GLU A 20 10.82 10.56 12.54
C GLU A 20 11.26 10.23 11.12
N PHE A 21 10.29 9.93 10.26
CA PHE A 21 10.45 9.70 8.83
C PHE A 21 9.14 10.04 8.13
N THR A 22 9.19 10.19 6.81
CA THR A 22 8.00 10.47 6.00
C THR A 22 7.32 9.19 5.55
N ALA A 23 6.04 9.26 5.23
CA ALA A 23 5.32 8.15 4.62
C ALA A 23 5.91 7.80 3.25
N VAL A 24 6.38 8.79 2.50
CA VAL A 24 7.05 8.57 1.20
C VAL A 24 8.32 7.75 1.37
N GLU A 25 9.17 8.06 2.35
CA GLU A 25 10.38 7.26 2.63
C GLU A 25 10.05 5.81 2.93
N VAL A 26 8.97 5.56 3.68
CA VAL A 26 8.50 4.20 3.96
C VAL A 26 8.05 3.50 2.67
N ALA A 27 7.21 4.16 1.87
CA ALA A 27 6.70 3.60 0.61
C ALA A 27 7.84 3.26 -0.35
N GLU A 28 8.81 4.15 -0.51
CA GLU A 28 9.97 3.93 -1.37
C GLU A 28 10.84 2.77 -0.90
N ALA A 29 11.07 2.65 0.42
CA ALA A 29 11.83 1.54 0.99
C ALA A 29 11.16 0.19 0.70
N PHE A 30 9.84 0.09 0.91
CA PHE A 30 9.09 -1.13 0.60
C PHE A 30 9.03 -1.41 -0.90
N ASN A 31 8.84 -0.39 -1.74
CA ASN A 31 8.87 -0.56 -3.20
C ASN A 31 10.23 -1.09 -3.69
N ALA A 32 11.32 -0.61 -3.11
CA ALA A 32 12.66 -1.11 -3.43
C ALA A 32 12.80 -2.60 -3.08
N ASN A 33 12.28 -3.02 -1.93
CA ASN A 33 12.29 -4.43 -1.54
C ASN A 33 11.40 -5.28 -2.46
N VAL A 34 10.23 -4.80 -2.86
CA VAL A 34 9.36 -5.48 -3.82
C VAL A 34 10.10 -5.70 -5.14
N ALA A 35 10.76 -4.65 -5.65
CA ALA A 35 11.53 -4.73 -6.88
C ALA A 35 12.70 -5.72 -6.78
N ALA A 36 13.41 -5.72 -5.66
CA ALA A 36 14.54 -6.64 -5.42
C ALA A 36 14.09 -8.10 -5.25
N ALA A 37 12.86 -8.31 -4.78
CA ALA A 37 12.32 -9.64 -4.49
C ALA A 37 11.47 -10.22 -5.64
N LYS A 38 11.57 -9.71 -6.85
CA LYS A 38 10.79 -10.20 -8.02
C LYS A 38 10.95 -11.69 -8.26
N VAL A 39 12.12 -12.25 -7.97
CA VAL A 39 12.39 -13.68 -8.11
C VAL A 39 11.42 -14.55 -7.28
N LEU A 40 10.86 -14.00 -6.20
CA LEU A 40 9.90 -14.70 -5.35
C LEU A 40 8.49 -14.77 -5.98
N ASN A 41 8.22 -13.97 -6.99
CA ASN A 41 6.93 -13.91 -7.70
C ASN A 41 5.74 -13.74 -6.71
N ALA A 42 5.93 -12.90 -5.70
CA ALA A 42 4.96 -12.72 -4.61
C ALA A 42 3.74 -11.89 -5.03
N PHE A 43 3.90 -10.99 -6.00
CA PHE A 43 2.84 -10.08 -6.45
C PHE A 43 2.33 -10.48 -7.84
N ILE A 44 1.01 -10.53 -7.99
CA ILE A 44 0.37 -10.69 -9.31
C ILE A 44 0.45 -9.37 -10.09
N VAL A 45 0.22 -8.26 -9.41
CA VAL A 45 0.37 -6.90 -9.95
C VAL A 45 1.09 -6.06 -8.92
N GLU A 46 2.10 -5.30 -9.36
CA GLU A 46 2.80 -4.32 -8.52
C GLU A 46 2.22 -2.93 -8.76
N THR A 47 2.05 -2.14 -7.70
CA THR A 47 1.48 -0.78 -7.79
C THR A 47 2.34 0.24 -7.03
N PRO A 48 3.64 0.36 -7.35
CA PRO A 48 4.54 1.25 -6.61
C PRO A 48 4.08 2.71 -6.63
N GLU A 49 3.54 3.18 -7.74
CA GLU A 49 3.03 4.55 -7.88
C GLU A 49 1.83 4.83 -6.97
N LYS A 50 0.98 3.84 -6.73
CA LYS A 50 -0.16 3.98 -5.81
C LYS A 50 0.29 4.07 -4.36
N ALA A 51 1.29 3.28 -3.98
CA ALA A 51 1.88 3.36 -2.64
C ALA A 51 2.48 4.74 -2.38
N VAL A 52 3.23 5.28 -3.34
CA VAL A 52 3.83 6.62 -3.23
C VAL A 52 2.76 7.71 -3.22
N ALA A 53 1.74 7.61 -4.06
CA ALA A 53 0.64 8.60 -4.09
C ALA A 53 -0.10 8.66 -2.76
N ALA A 54 -0.43 7.51 -2.16
CA ALA A 54 -1.05 7.44 -0.84
C ALA A 54 -0.14 8.02 0.24
N ALA A 55 1.15 7.73 0.18
CA ALA A 55 2.14 8.25 1.11
C ALA A 55 2.26 9.77 1.04
N LYS A 56 2.27 10.35 -0.17
CA LYS A 56 2.29 11.80 -0.37
C LYS A 56 1.05 12.46 0.24
N ALA A 57 -0.12 11.84 0.12
CA ALA A 57 -1.35 12.36 0.73
C ALA A 57 -1.26 12.36 2.26
N VAL A 58 -0.69 11.33 2.86
CA VAL A 58 -0.47 11.25 4.30
C VAL A 58 0.49 12.34 4.77
N ASP A 59 1.62 12.50 4.09
CA ASP A 59 2.61 13.53 4.43
C ASP A 59 2.03 14.94 4.31
N ALA A 60 1.20 15.19 3.29
CA ALA A 60 0.50 16.47 3.12
C ALA A 60 -0.50 16.73 4.26
N HIS A 61 -1.27 15.72 4.68
CA HIS A 61 -2.19 15.83 5.82
C HIS A 61 -1.44 16.14 7.11
N ARG A 62 -0.31 15.45 7.33
CA ARG A 62 0.53 15.70 8.50
C ARG A 62 1.07 17.12 8.51
N ALA A 63 1.61 17.58 7.38
CA ALA A 63 2.14 18.95 7.26
C ALA A 63 1.07 20.02 7.49
N ALA A 64 -0.19 19.74 7.11
CA ALA A 64 -1.32 20.64 7.34
C ALA A 64 -1.91 20.56 8.76
N GLY A 65 -1.35 19.72 9.64
CA GLY A 65 -1.85 19.52 11.00
C GLY A 65 -3.19 18.78 11.07
N LYS A 66 -3.59 18.09 9.99
CA LYS A 66 -4.82 17.31 9.94
C LYS A 66 -4.67 15.97 10.65
N PRO A 67 -5.76 15.42 11.23
CA PRO A 67 -5.71 14.11 11.86
C PRO A 67 -5.30 13.02 10.87
N LEU A 68 -4.44 12.11 11.31
CA LEU A 68 -4.02 10.96 10.51
C LEU A 68 -4.87 9.72 10.84
N GLY A 69 -5.22 8.96 9.81
CA GLY A 69 -5.92 7.69 9.96
C GLY A 69 -5.09 6.64 10.69
N LYS A 70 -5.74 5.56 11.08
CA LYS A 70 -5.11 4.47 11.86
C LYS A 70 -4.04 3.71 11.10
N MET A 71 -4.08 3.74 9.77
CA MET A 71 -3.11 3.08 8.89
C MET A 71 -2.23 4.08 8.13
N ALA A 72 -2.20 5.33 8.56
CA ALA A 72 -1.49 6.39 7.86
C ALA A 72 0.00 6.07 7.65
N GLY A 73 0.42 6.03 6.41
CA GLY A 73 1.80 5.76 6.02
C GLY A 73 2.20 4.28 6.00
N VAL A 74 1.26 3.38 6.25
CA VAL A 74 1.53 1.93 6.26
C VAL A 74 1.31 1.36 4.85
N PRO A 75 2.35 0.83 4.19
CA PRO A 75 2.17 0.13 2.92
C PRO A 75 1.70 -1.29 3.16
N ILE A 76 0.77 -1.75 2.33
CA ILE A 76 0.22 -3.11 2.44
C ILE A 76 0.15 -3.81 1.09
N GLY A 77 0.13 -5.14 1.11
CA GLY A 77 -0.27 -5.96 -0.02
C GLY A 77 -1.76 -6.29 0.09
N MET A 78 -2.46 -6.25 -1.05
CA MET A 78 -3.90 -6.51 -1.10
C MET A 78 -4.17 -7.84 -1.80
N LYS A 79 -4.89 -8.74 -1.17
CA LYS A 79 -5.26 -10.02 -1.76
C LYS A 79 -6.08 -9.79 -3.03
N ASP A 80 -5.78 -10.53 -4.10
CA ASP A 80 -6.35 -10.27 -5.43
C ASP A 80 -7.83 -10.65 -5.58
N LEU A 81 -8.47 -11.11 -4.52
CA LEU A 81 -9.92 -11.29 -4.49
C LEU A 81 -10.68 -9.98 -4.21
N PHE A 82 -10.01 -8.99 -3.60
CA PHE A 82 -10.65 -7.71 -3.31
C PHE A 82 -10.59 -6.80 -4.54
N ALA A 83 -11.74 -6.33 -5.00
CA ALA A 83 -11.80 -5.38 -6.11
C ALA A 83 -11.12 -4.07 -5.72
N THR A 84 -10.12 -3.68 -6.48
CA THR A 84 -9.40 -2.43 -6.32
C THR A 84 -9.57 -1.58 -7.57
N LYS A 85 -10.21 -0.43 -7.43
CA LYS A 85 -10.55 0.45 -8.55
C LYS A 85 -9.32 0.83 -9.36
N GLY A 86 -9.40 0.60 -10.68
CA GLY A 86 -8.33 0.96 -11.60
C GLY A 86 -7.13 0.02 -11.60
N VAL A 87 -7.19 -1.08 -10.85
CA VAL A 87 -6.11 -2.08 -10.79
C VAL A 87 -6.68 -3.46 -11.10
N GLN A 88 -6.04 -4.20 -11.99
CA GLN A 88 -6.48 -5.54 -12.36
C GLN A 88 -6.76 -6.40 -11.12
N THR A 89 -7.91 -7.06 -11.12
CA THR A 89 -8.36 -7.93 -10.05
C THR A 89 -8.89 -9.22 -10.66
N THR A 90 -8.18 -10.32 -10.45
CA THR A 90 -8.44 -11.59 -11.15
C THR A 90 -8.86 -12.73 -10.24
N ALA A 91 -8.82 -12.54 -8.92
CA ALA A 91 -8.95 -13.64 -7.96
C ALA A 91 -7.99 -14.80 -8.29
N ALA A 92 -6.80 -14.45 -8.80
CA ALA A 92 -5.76 -15.38 -9.25
C ALA A 92 -6.24 -16.37 -10.34
N SER A 93 -7.29 -16.01 -11.09
CA SER A 93 -7.85 -16.83 -12.16
C SER A 93 -7.67 -16.19 -13.52
N HIS A 94 -7.28 -16.98 -14.51
CA HIS A 94 -7.21 -16.53 -15.90
C HIS A 94 -8.56 -16.11 -16.47
N ILE A 95 -9.68 -16.58 -15.88
CA ILE A 95 -11.04 -16.19 -16.31
C ILE A 95 -11.23 -14.68 -16.23
N LEU A 96 -10.66 -14.05 -15.20
CA LEU A 96 -10.76 -12.60 -14.97
C LEU A 96 -9.54 -11.82 -15.48
N GLU A 97 -8.64 -12.46 -16.21
CA GLU A 97 -7.45 -11.79 -16.75
C GLU A 97 -7.84 -10.56 -17.57
N GLY A 98 -7.24 -9.42 -17.24
CA GLY A 98 -7.54 -8.14 -17.86
C GLY A 98 -8.72 -7.39 -17.25
N PHE A 99 -9.44 -7.98 -16.29
CA PHE A 99 -10.53 -7.29 -15.61
C PHE A 99 -10.01 -6.21 -14.66
N THR A 100 -10.36 -4.96 -14.95
CA THR A 100 -10.02 -3.81 -14.11
C THR A 100 -11.31 -3.22 -13.55
N PRO A 101 -11.59 -3.39 -12.24
CA PRO A 101 -12.81 -2.87 -11.64
C PRO A 101 -12.93 -1.35 -11.74
N GLU A 102 -14.14 -0.87 -11.98
CA GLU A 102 -14.48 0.56 -11.90
C GLU A 102 -14.95 0.97 -10.49
N TYR A 103 -14.94 0.04 -9.56
CA TYR A 103 -15.39 0.22 -8.18
C TYR A 103 -14.35 -0.32 -7.20
N GLU A 104 -14.43 0.15 -5.97
CA GLU A 104 -13.58 -0.27 -4.86
C GLU A 104 -14.37 -1.19 -3.92
N SER A 105 -13.77 -2.29 -3.46
CA SER A 105 -14.40 -3.11 -2.44
C SER A 105 -14.52 -2.32 -1.13
N SER A 106 -15.53 -2.64 -0.32
CA SER A 106 -15.71 -1.98 0.98
C SER A 106 -14.50 -2.18 1.90
N VAL A 107 -13.85 -3.34 1.81
CA VAL A 107 -12.66 -3.65 2.63
C VAL A 107 -11.49 -2.76 2.23
N SER A 108 -11.16 -2.73 0.93
CA SER A 108 -10.04 -1.92 0.46
C SER A 108 -10.30 -0.42 0.65
N GLN A 109 -11.54 0.04 0.41
CA GLN A 109 -11.89 1.44 0.64
C GLN A 109 -11.63 1.87 2.10
N LYS A 110 -11.99 1.03 3.07
CA LYS A 110 -11.74 1.32 4.48
C LYS A 110 -10.24 1.42 4.80
N LEU A 111 -9.42 0.60 4.17
CA LEU A 111 -7.97 0.64 4.35
C LEU A 111 -7.38 1.91 3.74
N TRP A 112 -7.82 2.30 2.54
CA TRP A 112 -7.38 3.54 1.90
C TRP A 112 -7.83 4.77 2.68
N ASP A 113 -9.06 4.78 3.18
CA ASP A 113 -9.57 5.86 4.03
C ASP A 113 -8.79 5.98 5.33
N ALA A 114 -8.27 4.87 5.85
CA ALA A 114 -7.41 4.86 7.03
C ALA A 114 -5.96 5.29 6.75
N GLY A 115 -5.59 5.51 5.49
CA GLY A 115 -4.29 6.02 5.09
C GLY A 115 -3.28 4.98 4.62
N ALA A 116 -3.70 3.73 4.42
CA ALA A 116 -2.82 2.69 3.88
C ALA A 116 -2.51 2.92 2.40
N GLY A 117 -1.35 2.47 1.95
CA GLY A 117 -0.96 2.48 0.54
C GLY A 117 -0.79 1.07 0.00
N MET A 118 -1.13 0.86 -1.27
CA MET A 118 -1.07 -0.46 -1.88
C MET A 118 0.26 -0.69 -2.61
N LEU A 119 1.03 -1.68 -2.15
CA LEU A 119 2.26 -2.13 -2.83
C LEU A 119 1.94 -2.97 -4.07
N GLY A 120 0.85 -3.70 -4.04
CA GLY A 120 0.43 -4.56 -5.14
C GLY A 120 -0.64 -5.55 -4.73
N LYS A 121 -0.99 -6.43 -5.67
CA LYS A 121 -2.00 -7.48 -5.49
C LYS A 121 -1.31 -8.82 -5.26
N LEU A 122 -1.75 -9.52 -4.24
CA LEU A 122 -1.18 -10.80 -3.81
C LEU A 122 -2.03 -11.98 -4.27
N ASN A 123 -1.36 -13.12 -4.48
CA ASN A 123 -2.03 -14.37 -4.85
C ASN A 123 -2.95 -14.85 -3.71
N LEU A 124 -3.86 -15.75 -4.06
CA LEU A 124 -4.76 -16.40 -3.12
C LEU A 124 -4.13 -17.69 -2.57
N ASP A 125 -4.67 -18.15 -1.44
CA ASP A 125 -4.29 -19.41 -0.79
C ASP A 125 -4.89 -20.65 -1.46
#